data_b9b8129f0505388f1ccf8a0158c7fe67
#
_entry.id   b9b8129f0505388f1ccf8a0158c7fe67
#
_cell.length_a   1.000
_cell.length_b   1.000
_cell.length_c   1.000
_cell.angle_alpha   90.00
_cell.angle_beta   90.00
_cell.angle_gamma   90.00
#
_symmetry.space_group_name_H-M   'P 1'
#
loop_
_entity.id
_entity.type
_entity.pdbx_description
1 polymer ?
#
loop_
_entity_poly.entity_id
_entity_poly.type
_entity_poly.pdbx_seq_one_letter_code
_entity_poly.pdbx_strand_id
1 'polypeptide(L)'
;MQVSQYLYQNAQSIWGDCISHPFVQGIGHGTLERDTFRFYIIQDYLFLLEYAKVFALGVVKAYDEIVMREFSNAIQDILNNEMSIHNHYIRELQITQTELQNAHPTLANKSYTSYMLAEGIKGSIKEVTAAVLSCGWSYLVIAQNLSQIPNALEHAFYGHWIKGYSSKEFQACVSWNINLLDSLTHASSKQEIEKLKDIFITTSKYEYMFWDMAYQKS
;
A
#
# COMPACT_ATOMS: atom_id res chain seq x y z
N MET A 1 5.91 -24.57 -3.87
CA MET A 1 6.24 -23.16 -3.59
C MET A 1 4.91 -22.44 -3.42
N GLN A 2 4.75 -21.66 -2.37
CA GLN A 2 3.57 -20.82 -2.16
C GLN A 2 3.49 -19.76 -3.26
N VAL A 3 2.27 -19.39 -3.66
CA VAL A 3 2.08 -18.38 -4.72
C VAL A 3 2.57 -17.00 -4.27
N SER A 4 2.31 -16.62 -3.02
CA SER A 4 2.85 -15.39 -2.45
C SER A 4 4.37 -15.29 -2.57
N GLN A 5 5.09 -16.38 -2.28
CA GLN A 5 6.55 -16.42 -2.42
C GLN A 5 6.99 -16.24 -3.89
N TYR A 6 6.25 -16.83 -4.83
CA TYR A 6 6.51 -16.66 -6.27
C TYR A 6 6.30 -15.20 -6.70
N LEU A 7 5.21 -14.57 -6.25
CA LEU A 7 4.94 -13.16 -6.53
C LEU A 7 6.05 -12.26 -5.97
N TYR A 8 6.41 -12.47 -4.70
CA TYR A 8 7.47 -11.72 -4.04
C TYR A 8 8.80 -11.79 -4.78
N GLN A 9 9.24 -13.00 -5.17
CA GLN A 9 10.50 -13.20 -5.91
C GLN A 9 10.52 -12.41 -7.23
N ASN A 10 9.38 -12.30 -7.91
CA ASN A 10 9.27 -11.55 -9.16
C ASN A 10 9.21 -10.01 -8.94
N ALA A 11 8.81 -9.56 -7.76
CA ALA A 11 8.74 -8.14 -7.41
C ALA A 11 10.01 -7.58 -6.75
N GLN A 12 10.94 -8.43 -6.31
CA GLN A 12 12.12 -8.05 -5.50
C GLN A 12 12.94 -6.90 -6.11
N SER A 13 13.16 -6.91 -7.44
CA SER A 13 13.90 -5.84 -8.09
C SER A 13 13.18 -4.51 -7.98
N ILE A 14 11.86 -4.50 -8.25
CA ILE A 14 11.03 -3.29 -8.19
C ILE A 14 11.02 -2.73 -6.76
N TRP A 15 10.87 -3.60 -5.77
CA TRP A 15 10.86 -3.16 -4.36
C TRP A 15 12.24 -2.73 -3.87
N GLY A 16 13.33 -3.30 -4.42
CA GLY A 16 14.69 -2.80 -4.22
C GLY A 16 14.83 -1.37 -4.73
N ASP A 17 14.27 -1.07 -5.90
CA ASP A 17 14.23 0.27 -6.47
C ASP A 17 13.37 1.22 -5.62
N CYS A 18 12.22 0.77 -5.09
CA CYS A 18 11.41 1.53 -4.13
C CYS A 18 12.18 1.86 -2.86
N ILE A 19 12.88 0.88 -2.26
CA ILE A 19 13.69 1.09 -1.06
C ILE A 19 14.78 2.12 -1.30
N SER A 20 15.47 2.06 -2.46
CA SER A 20 16.55 2.98 -2.81
C SER A 20 16.06 4.33 -3.36
N HIS A 21 14.76 4.51 -3.55
CA HIS A 21 14.18 5.73 -4.08
C HIS A 21 14.50 6.95 -3.20
N PRO A 22 14.89 8.12 -3.76
CA PRO A 22 15.28 9.30 -2.98
C PRO A 22 14.22 9.76 -1.98
N PHE A 23 12.94 9.65 -2.33
CA PHE A 23 11.82 9.95 -1.41
C PHE A 23 11.87 9.05 -0.17
N VAL A 24 11.99 7.75 -0.37
CA VAL A 24 12.00 6.74 0.69
C VAL A 24 13.25 6.88 1.55
N GLN A 25 14.43 7.02 0.93
CA GLN A 25 15.68 7.25 1.64
C GLN A 25 15.68 8.57 2.42
N GLY A 26 15.03 9.61 1.86
CA GLY A 26 14.84 10.88 2.54
C GLY A 26 14.00 10.78 3.82
N ILE A 27 13.01 9.90 3.87
CA ILE A 27 12.27 9.57 5.10
C ILE A 27 13.22 8.91 6.12
N GLY A 28 13.95 7.86 5.70
CA GLY A 28 14.83 7.10 6.58
C GLY A 28 15.96 7.94 7.20
N HIS A 29 16.54 8.84 6.42
CA HIS A 29 17.61 9.73 6.87
C HIS A 29 17.11 11.06 7.44
N GLY A 30 15.79 11.31 7.43
CA GLY A 30 15.22 12.56 7.94
C GLY A 30 15.52 13.78 7.07
N THR A 31 15.89 13.59 5.80
CA THR A 31 16.34 14.65 4.89
C THR A 31 15.33 15.04 3.82
N LEU A 32 14.21 14.32 3.72
CA LEU A 32 13.16 14.67 2.78
C LEU A 32 12.57 16.04 3.13
N GLU A 33 12.35 16.87 2.11
CA GLU A 33 11.69 18.17 2.33
C GLU A 33 10.25 17.99 2.79
N ARG A 34 9.83 18.80 3.77
CA ARG A 34 8.48 18.72 4.34
C ARG A 34 7.38 19.00 3.32
N ASP A 35 7.62 19.89 2.35
CA ASP A 35 6.66 20.19 1.28
C ASP A 35 6.46 19.00 0.34
N THR A 36 7.53 18.24 0.07
CA THR A 36 7.47 17.01 -0.71
C THR A 36 6.67 15.93 0.04
N PHE A 37 6.93 15.78 1.33
CA PHE A 37 6.16 14.87 2.17
C PHE A 37 4.70 15.33 2.35
N ARG A 38 4.44 16.64 2.41
CA ARG A 38 3.09 17.20 2.47
C ARG A 38 2.27 16.85 1.22
N PHE A 39 2.88 16.95 0.05
CA PHE A 39 2.25 16.54 -1.21
C PHE A 39 1.91 15.04 -1.20
N TYR A 40 2.86 14.20 -0.75
CA TYR A 40 2.64 12.77 -0.57
C TYR A 40 1.43 12.49 0.33
N ILE A 41 1.35 13.12 1.51
CA ILE A 41 0.24 12.91 2.47
C ILE A 41 -1.12 13.22 1.84
N ILE A 42 -1.21 14.28 1.04
CA ILE A 42 -2.47 14.63 0.35
C ILE A 42 -2.82 13.57 -0.70
N GLN A 43 -1.85 13.15 -1.50
CA GLN A 43 -2.07 12.14 -2.54
C GLN A 43 -2.39 10.77 -1.94
N ASP A 44 -1.72 10.40 -0.87
CA ASP A 44 -1.92 9.12 -0.21
C ASP A 44 -3.26 9.08 0.55
N TYR A 45 -3.70 10.21 1.14
CA TYR A 45 -5.06 10.35 1.66
C TYR A 45 -6.13 10.03 0.59
N LEU A 46 -5.98 10.58 -0.61
CA LEU A 46 -6.89 10.30 -1.73
C LEU A 46 -6.80 8.83 -2.20
N PHE A 47 -5.58 8.27 -2.22
CA PHE A 47 -5.34 6.87 -2.55
C PHE A 47 -6.05 5.93 -1.58
N LEU A 48 -5.92 6.13 -0.27
CA LEU A 48 -6.51 5.28 0.76
C LEU A 48 -8.03 5.21 0.67
N LEU A 49 -8.70 6.29 0.27
CA LEU A 49 -10.15 6.29 0.05
C LEU A 49 -10.56 5.36 -1.10
N GLU A 50 -9.78 5.33 -2.18
CA GLU A 50 -10.01 4.43 -3.31
C GLU A 50 -9.58 2.99 -2.99
N TYR A 51 -8.49 2.84 -2.24
CA TYR A 51 -7.97 1.55 -1.79
C TYR A 51 -8.98 0.80 -0.91
N ALA A 52 -9.63 1.51 0.02
CA ALA A 52 -10.72 0.94 0.81
C ALA A 52 -11.87 0.40 -0.05
N LYS A 53 -12.17 1.05 -1.20
CA LYS A 53 -13.18 0.56 -2.15
C LYS A 53 -12.75 -0.75 -2.83
N VAL A 54 -11.46 -0.94 -3.10
CA VAL A 54 -10.94 -2.22 -3.62
C VAL A 54 -11.15 -3.33 -2.60
N PHE A 55 -10.88 -3.08 -1.30
CA PHE A 55 -11.19 -4.04 -0.23
C PHE A 55 -12.69 -4.33 -0.13
N ALA A 56 -13.56 -3.35 -0.38
CA ALA A 56 -15.01 -3.57 -0.42
C ALA A 56 -15.43 -4.55 -1.52
N LEU A 57 -14.72 -4.59 -2.66
CA LEU A 57 -14.92 -5.65 -3.67
C LEU A 57 -14.55 -7.03 -3.10
N GLY A 58 -13.57 -7.12 -2.21
CA GLY A 58 -13.25 -8.35 -1.48
C GLY A 58 -14.42 -8.83 -0.62
N VAL A 59 -15.09 -7.92 0.09
CA VAL A 59 -16.32 -8.23 0.85
C VAL A 59 -17.41 -8.77 -0.08
N VAL A 60 -17.64 -8.11 -1.22
CA VAL A 60 -18.68 -8.53 -2.20
C VAL A 60 -18.36 -9.90 -2.82
N LYS A 61 -17.09 -10.23 -3.00
CA LYS A 61 -16.63 -11.46 -3.65
C LYS A 61 -16.25 -12.59 -2.68
N ALA A 62 -16.33 -12.33 -1.38
CA ALA A 62 -16.04 -13.34 -0.36
C ALA A 62 -17.00 -14.53 -0.47
N TYR A 63 -16.46 -15.74 -0.33
CA TYR A 63 -17.20 -16.99 -0.43
C TYR A 63 -17.72 -17.50 0.92
N ASP A 64 -17.23 -16.94 2.05
CA ASP A 64 -17.67 -17.27 3.39
C ASP A 64 -17.63 -16.06 4.34
N GLU A 65 -18.25 -16.23 5.50
CA GLU A 65 -18.35 -15.19 6.54
C GLU A 65 -16.98 -14.76 7.07
N ILE A 66 -16.03 -15.68 7.20
CA ILE A 66 -14.70 -15.38 7.77
C ILE A 66 -13.96 -14.43 6.85
N VAL A 67 -13.85 -14.77 5.57
CA VAL A 67 -13.17 -13.94 4.57
C VAL A 67 -13.89 -12.60 4.41
N MET A 68 -15.23 -12.58 4.41
CA MET A 68 -16.02 -11.34 4.37
C MET A 68 -15.70 -10.42 5.55
N ARG A 69 -15.64 -10.98 6.76
CA ARG A 69 -15.33 -10.24 8.00
C ARG A 69 -13.92 -9.66 7.95
N GLU A 70 -12.96 -10.43 7.48
CA GLU A 70 -11.56 -9.99 7.40
C GLU A 70 -11.37 -8.85 6.39
N PHE A 71 -12.00 -8.89 5.22
CA PHE A 71 -12.01 -7.75 4.31
C PHE A 71 -12.70 -6.53 4.91
N SER A 72 -13.78 -6.72 5.68
CA SER A 72 -14.44 -5.64 6.40
C SER A 72 -13.54 -5.03 7.49
N ASN A 73 -12.80 -5.87 8.23
CA ASN A 73 -11.82 -5.42 9.21
C ASN A 73 -10.70 -4.63 8.54
N ALA A 74 -10.19 -5.10 7.41
CA ALA A 74 -9.15 -4.38 6.65
C ALA A 74 -9.64 -2.98 6.19
N ILE A 75 -10.90 -2.82 5.80
CA ILE A 75 -11.48 -1.51 5.51
C ILE A 75 -11.47 -0.62 6.76
N GLN A 76 -11.85 -1.17 7.92
CA GLN A 76 -11.81 -0.44 9.19
C GLN A 76 -10.38 -0.04 9.56
N ASP A 77 -9.41 -0.93 9.35
CA ASP A 77 -8.00 -0.64 9.61
C ASP A 77 -7.47 0.48 8.70
N ILE A 78 -7.79 0.47 7.41
CA ILE A 78 -7.43 1.55 6.48
C ILE A 78 -8.04 2.88 6.96
N LEU A 79 -9.35 2.91 7.18
CA LEU A 79 -10.07 4.15 7.47
C LEU A 79 -9.85 4.71 8.90
N ASN A 80 -9.40 3.88 9.84
CA ASN A 80 -9.15 4.29 11.22
C ASN A 80 -7.66 4.29 11.57
N ASN A 81 -6.96 3.17 11.39
CA ASN A 81 -5.58 3.03 11.87
C ASN A 81 -4.58 3.66 10.90
N GLU A 82 -4.60 3.30 9.62
CA GLU A 82 -3.70 3.88 8.62
C GLU A 82 -4.02 5.35 8.40
N MET A 83 -5.30 5.69 8.28
CA MET A 83 -5.75 7.08 8.22
C MET A 83 -5.37 7.89 9.48
N SER A 84 -5.15 7.26 10.64
CA SER A 84 -4.65 7.96 11.83
C SER A 84 -3.22 8.47 11.67
N ILE A 85 -2.36 7.73 10.95
CA ILE A 85 -1.01 8.20 10.58
C ILE A 85 -1.13 9.46 9.72
N HIS A 86 -2.00 9.43 8.72
CA HIS A 86 -2.27 10.58 7.86
C HIS A 86 -2.84 11.76 8.63
N ASN A 87 -3.81 11.54 9.51
CA ASN A 87 -4.40 12.57 10.37
C ASN A 87 -3.39 13.23 11.31
N HIS A 88 -2.37 12.47 11.77
CA HIS A 88 -1.25 13.05 12.52
C HIS A 88 -0.50 14.06 11.66
N TYR A 89 -0.09 13.67 10.44
CA TYR A 89 0.64 14.55 9.53
C TYR A 89 -0.20 15.68 8.95
N ILE A 90 -1.48 15.46 8.69
CA ILE A 90 -2.42 16.52 8.27
C ILE A 90 -2.42 17.65 9.29
N ARG A 91 -2.45 17.33 10.59
CA ARG A 91 -2.35 18.33 11.67
C ARG A 91 -0.98 18.99 11.74
N GLU A 92 0.10 18.19 11.73
CA GLU A 92 1.46 18.70 11.87
C GLU A 92 1.87 19.60 10.68
N LEU A 93 1.43 19.25 9.48
CA LEU A 93 1.69 19.99 8.25
C LEU A 93 0.64 21.10 7.98
N GLN A 94 -0.31 21.28 8.88
CA GLN A 94 -1.38 22.29 8.77
C GLN A 94 -2.17 22.19 7.45
N ILE A 95 -2.42 20.96 6.98
CA ILE A 95 -3.25 20.71 5.81
C ILE A 95 -4.71 20.95 6.21
N THR A 96 -5.36 21.90 5.54
CA THR A 96 -6.74 22.26 5.87
C THR A 96 -7.76 21.31 5.24
N GLN A 97 -8.94 21.22 5.85
CA GLN A 97 -10.04 20.46 5.28
C GLN A 97 -10.43 20.95 3.88
N THR A 98 -10.36 22.25 3.63
CA THR A 98 -10.63 22.85 2.32
C THR A 98 -9.62 22.39 1.27
N GLU A 99 -8.34 22.27 1.63
CA GLU A 99 -7.32 21.73 0.73
C GLU A 99 -7.60 20.28 0.38
N LEU A 100 -7.92 19.44 1.37
CA LEU A 100 -8.26 18.02 1.11
C LEU A 100 -9.50 17.87 0.23
N GLN A 101 -10.52 18.71 0.45
CA GLN A 101 -11.74 18.68 -0.36
C GLN A 101 -11.53 19.12 -1.81
N ASN A 102 -10.56 20.04 -2.04
CA ASN A 102 -10.23 20.57 -3.36
C ASN A 102 -9.06 19.80 -4.01
N ALA A 103 -8.43 18.88 -3.29
CA ALA A 103 -7.34 18.08 -3.84
C ALA A 103 -7.86 17.09 -4.89
N HIS A 104 -7.09 16.93 -5.93
CA HIS A 104 -7.35 15.93 -6.99
C HIS A 104 -6.21 14.93 -7.06
N PRO A 105 -6.52 13.65 -7.30
CA PRO A 105 -5.49 12.65 -7.52
C PRO A 105 -4.70 13.00 -8.78
N THR A 106 -3.38 12.87 -8.71
CA THR A 106 -2.53 12.93 -9.90
C THR A 106 -2.88 11.81 -10.87
N LEU A 107 -2.34 11.89 -12.09
CA LEU A 107 -2.56 10.83 -13.09
C LEU A 107 -2.01 9.49 -12.63
N ALA A 108 -0.85 9.47 -11.97
CA ALA A 108 -0.25 8.26 -11.41
C ALA A 108 -1.16 7.62 -10.34
N ASN A 109 -1.62 8.41 -9.36
CA ASN A 109 -2.53 7.97 -8.32
C ASN A 109 -3.85 7.43 -8.91
N LYS A 110 -4.48 8.20 -9.81
CA LYS A 110 -5.72 7.81 -10.46
C LYS A 110 -5.57 6.55 -11.32
N SER A 111 -4.46 6.41 -12.04
CA SER A 111 -4.19 5.22 -12.85
C SER A 111 -4.02 3.99 -11.98
N TYR A 112 -3.28 4.10 -10.88
CA TYR A 112 -3.06 3.00 -9.95
C TYR A 112 -4.39 2.51 -9.33
N THR A 113 -5.15 3.43 -8.74
CA THR A 113 -6.43 3.08 -8.08
C THR A 113 -7.46 2.55 -9.07
N SER A 114 -7.52 3.14 -10.28
CA SER A 114 -8.38 2.65 -11.36
C SER A 114 -8.00 1.25 -11.85
N TYR A 115 -6.69 0.95 -11.93
CA TYR A 115 -6.20 -0.38 -12.30
C TYR A 115 -6.64 -1.44 -11.27
N MET A 116 -6.42 -1.19 -9.98
CA MET A 116 -6.84 -2.11 -8.92
C MET A 116 -8.35 -2.36 -8.93
N LEU A 117 -9.14 -1.30 -9.06
CA LEU A 117 -10.61 -1.41 -9.17
C LEU A 117 -11.03 -2.21 -10.40
N ALA A 118 -10.41 -1.96 -11.57
CA ALA A 118 -10.73 -2.67 -12.80
C ALA A 118 -10.42 -4.16 -12.70
N GLU A 119 -9.25 -4.54 -12.16
CA GLU A 119 -8.90 -5.94 -11.94
C GLU A 119 -9.80 -6.59 -10.88
N GLY A 120 -10.12 -5.86 -9.81
CA GLY A 120 -11.04 -6.33 -8.78
C GLY A 120 -12.47 -6.53 -9.30
N ILE A 121 -12.97 -5.66 -10.17
CA ILE A 121 -14.32 -5.79 -10.76
C ILE A 121 -14.38 -6.98 -11.73
N LYS A 122 -13.41 -7.10 -12.65
CA LYS A 122 -13.36 -8.14 -13.67
C LYS A 122 -13.06 -9.53 -13.12
N GLY A 123 -12.23 -9.57 -12.09
CA GLY A 123 -11.68 -10.80 -11.52
C GLY A 123 -12.55 -11.39 -10.40
N SER A 124 -11.99 -12.39 -9.76
CA SER A 124 -12.50 -13.01 -8.53
C SER A 124 -11.86 -12.36 -7.30
N ILE A 125 -12.08 -12.93 -6.13
CA ILE A 125 -11.41 -12.55 -4.89
C ILE A 125 -9.88 -12.72 -4.96
N LYS A 126 -9.38 -13.64 -5.82
CA LYS A 126 -7.94 -13.84 -6.03
C LYS A 126 -7.29 -12.60 -6.64
N GLU A 127 -7.92 -12.03 -7.68
CA GLU A 127 -7.42 -10.82 -8.33
C GLU A 127 -7.51 -9.59 -7.41
N VAL A 128 -8.60 -9.48 -6.61
CA VAL A 128 -8.69 -8.44 -5.58
C VAL A 128 -7.51 -8.54 -4.61
N THR A 129 -7.28 -9.74 -4.05
CA THR A 129 -6.20 -9.97 -3.08
C THR A 129 -4.83 -9.68 -3.69
N ALA A 130 -4.56 -10.14 -4.92
CA ALA A 130 -3.30 -9.86 -5.61
C ALA A 130 -3.09 -8.36 -5.90
N ALA A 131 -4.17 -7.63 -6.23
CA ALA A 131 -4.11 -6.20 -6.54
C ALA A 131 -3.81 -5.34 -5.29
N VAL A 132 -4.37 -5.68 -4.12
CA VAL A 132 -4.14 -4.91 -2.90
C VAL A 132 -2.87 -5.31 -2.15
N LEU A 133 -2.40 -6.54 -2.32
CA LEU A 133 -1.30 -7.09 -1.53
C LEU A 133 0.02 -6.35 -1.74
N SER A 134 0.31 -5.86 -2.96
CA SER A 134 1.59 -5.20 -3.26
C SER A 134 1.79 -3.92 -2.45
N CYS A 135 0.74 -3.13 -2.24
CA CYS A 135 0.79 -1.91 -1.47
C CYS A 135 1.20 -2.19 -0.02
N GLY A 136 0.38 -2.88 0.74
CA GLY A 136 0.68 -3.15 2.15
C GLY A 136 2.00 -3.89 2.35
N TRP A 137 2.33 -4.84 1.48
CA TRP A 137 3.55 -5.62 1.65
C TRP A 137 4.81 -4.83 1.30
N SER A 138 4.79 -4.00 0.25
CA SER A 138 5.94 -3.15 -0.06
C SER A 138 6.20 -2.10 1.02
N TYR A 139 5.14 -1.47 1.57
CA TYR A 139 5.25 -0.53 2.70
C TYR A 139 5.86 -1.19 3.95
N LEU A 140 5.42 -2.42 4.27
CA LEU A 140 6.01 -3.18 5.38
C LEU A 140 7.51 -3.42 5.17
N VAL A 141 7.90 -3.89 3.98
CA VAL A 141 9.31 -4.16 3.64
C VAL A 141 10.13 -2.87 3.67
N ILE A 142 9.62 -1.78 3.11
CA ILE A 142 10.25 -0.46 3.14
C ILE A 142 10.44 0.00 4.60
N ALA A 143 9.38 0.01 5.40
CA ALA A 143 9.44 0.48 6.78
C ALA A 143 10.36 -0.37 7.65
N GLN A 144 10.38 -1.69 7.47
CA GLN A 144 11.34 -2.58 8.12
C GLN A 144 12.78 -2.26 7.72
N ASN A 145 13.02 -1.92 6.47
CA ASN A 145 14.35 -1.54 5.99
C ASN A 145 14.79 -0.20 6.59
N LEU A 146 13.92 0.81 6.56
CA LEU A 146 14.19 2.12 7.13
C LEU A 146 14.38 2.06 8.66
N SER A 147 13.72 1.15 9.35
CA SER A 147 13.88 0.98 10.80
C SER A 147 15.27 0.52 11.22
N GLN A 148 16.09 0.00 10.28
CA GLN A 148 17.48 -0.38 10.53
C GLN A 148 18.45 0.81 10.40
N ILE A 149 18.01 1.94 9.85
CA ILE A 149 18.84 3.14 9.75
C ILE A 149 18.98 3.75 11.16
N PRO A 150 20.20 4.06 11.61
CA PRO A 150 20.42 4.63 12.94
C PRO A 150 19.59 5.89 13.18
N ASN A 151 18.86 5.94 14.30
CA ASN A 151 17.99 7.03 14.74
C ASN A 151 16.76 7.31 13.83
N ALA A 152 16.45 6.47 12.84
CA ALA A 152 15.30 6.68 11.96
C ALA A 152 13.98 6.60 12.73
N LEU A 153 13.86 5.65 13.66
CA LEU A 153 12.65 5.51 14.50
C LEU A 153 12.48 6.67 15.49
N GLU A 154 13.58 7.28 15.94
CA GLU A 154 13.60 8.40 16.89
C GLU A 154 13.47 9.76 16.21
N HIS A 155 13.49 9.81 14.87
CA HIS A 155 13.35 11.06 14.15
C HIS A 155 12.00 11.73 14.46
N ALA A 156 12.05 12.98 14.94
CA ALA A 156 10.92 13.69 15.51
C ALA A 156 9.72 13.79 14.53
N PHE A 157 9.98 13.89 13.22
CA PHE A 157 8.95 14.01 12.20
C PHE A 157 8.68 12.67 11.52
N TYR A 158 9.67 12.02 10.89
CA TYR A 158 9.46 10.82 10.08
C TYR A 158 9.37 9.51 10.89
N GLY A 159 9.85 9.50 12.14
CA GLY A 159 9.82 8.29 12.98
C GLY A 159 8.41 7.73 13.19
N HIS A 160 7.39 8.60 13.20
CA HIS A 160 5.99 8.16 13.33
C HIS A 160 5.53 7.33 12.12
N TRP A 161 5.90 7.74 10.89
CA TRP A 161 5.61 7.00 9.66
C TRP A 161 6.28 5.63 9.68
N ILE A 162 7.58 5.60 9.97
CA ILE A 162 8.36 4.34 10.00
C ILE A 162 7.80 3.39 11.06
N LYS A 163 7.48 3.87 12.27
CA LYS A 163 6.88 3.07 13.34
C LYS A 163 5.52 2.51 12.96
N GLY A 164 4.68 3.31 12.31
CA GLY A 164 3.34 2.90 11.88
C GLY A 164 3.41 1.70 10.93
N TYR A 165 4.16 1.83 9.84
CA TYR A 165 4.25 0.80 8.80
C TYR A 165 5.18 -0.37 9.16
N SER A 166 6.01 -0.26 10.21
CA SER A 166 6.78 -1.39 10.77
C SER A 166 6.14 -2.03 12.00
N SER A 167 4.94 -1.60 12.40
CA SER A 167 4.26 -2.09 13.59
C SER A 167 3.84 -3.56 13.46
N LYS A 168 3.64 -4.23 14.60
CA LYS A 168 3.14 -5.61 14.63
C LYS A 168 1.72 -5.73 14.07
N GLU A 169 0.91 -4.71 14.28
CA GLU A 169 -0.46 -4.61 13.80
C GLU A 169 -0.48 -4.56 12.28
N PHE A 170 0.34 -3.70 11.67
CA PHE A 170 0.46 -3.62 10.21
C PHE A 170 1.03 -4.90 9.60
N GLN A 171 2.05 -5.50 10.25
CA GLN A 171 2.60 -6.80 9.85
C GLN A 171 1.54 -7.91 9.91
N ALA A 172 0.66 -7.91 10.90
CA ALA A 172 -0.41 -8.91 11.02
C ALA A 172 -1.41 -8.77 9.86
N CYS A 173 -1.79 -7.53 9.49
CA CYS A 173 -2.66 -7.26 8.35
C CYS A 173 -2.05 -7.76 7.03
N VAL A 174 -0.78 -7.46 6.78
CA VAL A 174 -0.06 -7.94 5.59
C VAL A 174 0.03 -9.47 5.59
N SER A 175 0.36 -10.08 6.73
CA SER A 175 0.46 -11.54 6.86
C SER A 175 -0.87 -12.24 6.59
N TRP A 176 -1.97 -11.65 7.04
CA TRP A 176 -3.30 -12.16 6.72
C TRP A 176 -3.55 -12.17 5.21
N ASN A 177 -3.28 -11.06 4.49
CA ASN A 177 -3.43 -10.98 3.03
C ASN A 177 -2.57 -12.02 2.30
N ILE A 178 -1.31 -12.22 2.73
CA ILE A 178 -0.42 -13.23 2.18
C ILE A 178 -1.02 -14.63 2.33
N ASN A 179 -1.46 -14.98 3.55
CA ASN A 179 -2.05 -16.28 3.85
C ASN A 179 -3.36 -16.50 3.09
N LEU A 180 -4.18 -15.45 2.93
CA LEU A 180 -5.39 -15.52 2.14
C LEU A 180 -5.08 -15.82 0.67
N LEU A 181 -4.12 -15.11 0.06
CA LEU A 181 -3.71 -15.37 -1.32
C LEU A 181 -3.26 -16.83 -1.51
N ASP A 182 -2.41 -17.33 -0.62
CA ASP A 182 -1.91 -18.72 -0.69
C ASP A 182 -3.06 -19.74 -0.54
N SER A 183 -3.99 -19.49 0.37
CA SER A 183 -5.19 -20.33 0.54
C SER A 183 -6.07 -20.34 -0.72
N LEU A 184 -6.35 -19.17 -1.28
CA LEU A 184 -7.19 -19.02 -2.48
C LEU A 184 -6.57 -19.67 -3.73
N THR A 185 -5.25 -19.78 -3.77
CA THR A 185 -4.51 -20.22 -4.96
C THR A 185 -4.03 -21.66 -4.90
N HIS A 186 -4.34 -22.39 -3.82
CA HIS A 186 -3.88 -23.78 -3.63
C HIS A 186 -4.20 -24.71 -4.80
N ALA A 187 -5.35 -24.56 -5.44
CA ALA A 187 -5.78 -25.35 -6.59
C ALA A 187 -5.76 -24.56 -7.92
N SER A 188 -5.05 -23.44 -7.97
CA SER A 188 -5.01 -22.59 -9.17
C SER A 188 -4.11 -23.20 -10.24
N SER A 189 -4.51 -23.06 -11.50
CA SER A 189 -3.72 -23.41 -12.66
C SER A 189 -2.51 -22.48 -12.82
N LYS A 190 -1.50 -22.91 -13.59
CA LYS A 190 -0.36 -22.05 -13.93
C LYS A 190 -0.79 -20.75 -14.59
N GLN A 191 -1.80 -20.80 -15.46
CA GLN A 191 -2.29 -19.61 -16.17
C GLN A 191 -2.93 -18.60 -15.20
N GLU A 192 -3.69 -19.07 -14.20
CA GLU A 192 -4.24 -18.20 -13.16
C GLU A 192 -3.13 -17.56 -12.31
N ILE A 193 -2.12 -18.35 -11.92
CA ILE A 193 -0.98 -17.86 -11.14
C ILE A 193 -0.20 -16.79 -11.91
N GLU A 194 0.05 -17.01 -13.22
CA GLU A 194 0.72 -16.01 -14.07
C GLU A 194 -0.10 -14.71 -14.16
N LYS A 195 -1.43 -14.80 -14.30
CA LYS A 195 -2.30 -13.63 -14.29
C LYS A 195 -2.20 -12.86 -12.96
N LEU A 196 -2.21 -13.55 -11.81
CA LEU A 196 -2.05 -12.93 -10.50
C LEU A 196 -0.68 -12.29 -10.33
N LYS A 197 0.37 -12.94 -10.85
CA LYS A 197 1.71 -12.35 -10.90
C LYS A 197 1.72 -11.06 -11.71
N ASP A 198 1.11 -11.04 -12.89
CA ASP A 198 1.08 -9.85 -13.73
C ASP A 198 0.35 -8.68 -13.05
N ILE A 199 -0.73 -8.95 -12.32
CA ILE A 199 -1.43 -7.95 -11.49
C ILE A 199 -0.50 -7.43 -10.39
N PHE A 200 0.12 -8.33 -9.63
CA PHE A 200 1.00 -7.98 -8.51
C PHE A 200 2.24 -7.18 -8.96
N ILE A 201 2.84 -7.55 -10.08
CA ILE A 201 3.97 -6.82 -10.67
C ILE A 201 3.54 -5.45 -11.18
N THR A 202 2.37 -5.36 -11.79
CA THR A 202 1.85 -4.08 -12.27
C THR A 202 1.55 -3.13 -11.11
N THR A 203 0.92 -3.62 -10.04
CA THR A 203 0.68 -2.82 -8.83
C THR A 203 1.98 -2.46 -8.12
N SER A 204 2.97 -3.34 -8.07
CA SER A 204 4.32 -3.03 -7.57
C SER A 204 5.02 -1.92 -8.37
N LYS A 205 4.86 -1.89 -9.70
CA LYS A 205 5.37 -0.79 -10.54
C LYS A 205 4.64 0.52 -10.25
N TYR A 206 3.34 0.46 -9.98
CA TYR A 206 2.59 1.65 -9.56
C TYR A 206 3.06 2.19 -8.21
N GLU A 207 3.51 1.33 -7.27
CA GLU A 207 4.16 1.79 -6.03
C GLU A 207 5.40 2.63 -6.33
N TYR A 208 6.29 2.15 -7.22
CA TYR A 208 7.45 2.93 -7.63
C TYR A 208 7.05 4.27 -8.26
N MET A 209 6.07 4.24 -9.17
CA MET A 209 5.55 5.47 -9.79
C MET A 209 4.91 6.43 -8.77
N PHE A 210 4.35 5.89 -7.69
CA PHE A 210 3.79 6.70 -6.60
C PHE A 210 4.88 7.45 -5.84
N TRP A 211 6.03 6.81 -5.58
CA TRP A 211 7.20 7.47 -5.00
C TRP A 211 7.78 8.54 -5.93
N ASP A 212 7.89 8.26 -7.22
CA ASP A 212 8.31 9.24 -8.25
C ASP A 212 7.37 10.45 -8.27
N MET A 213 6.07 10.22 -8.36
CA MET A 213 5.03 11.25 -8.35
C MET A 213 5.13 12.11 -7.08
N ALA A 214 5.28 11.47 -5.93
CA ALA A 214 5.41 12.16 -4.65
C ALA A 214 6.69 13.02 -4.60
N TYR A 215 7.81 12.50 -5.09
CA TYR A 215 9.10 13.20 -5.09
C TYR A 215 9.14 14.38 -6.05
N GLN A 216 8.57 14.22 -7.23
CA GLN A 216 8.51 15.25 -8.28
C GLN A 216 7.34 16.24 -8.09
N LYS A 217 6.39 15.91 -7.24
CA LYS A 217 5.13 16.64 -6.99
C LYS A 217 4.32 16.86 -8.28
N SER A 218 4.16 15.80 -9.09
CA SER A 218 3.57 15.87 -10.45
C SER A 218 2.48 14.82 -10.72
#